data_1a300f51e45c0275ebcd044e4e9ab6c0
#
_entry.id   1a300f51e45c0275ebcd044e4e9ab6c0
#
_cell.length_a   1.000
_cell.length_b   1.000
_cell.length_c   1.000
_cell.angle_alpha   90.00
_cell.angle_beta   90.00
_cell.angle_gamma   90.00
#
_symmetry.space_group_name_H-M   'P 1'
#
loop_
_entity.id
_entity.type
_entity.pdbx_description
1 polymer ?
#
loop_
_entity_poly.entity_id
_entity_poly.type
_entity_poly.pdbx_seq_one_letter_code
_entity_poly.pdbx_strand_id
1 'polypeptide(L)'
;MRASQHKENAMSEQQEEARLMIELSRWGTDMGLEEALAALFMPTTEKKSANDGDPNVRKVLWFFEFVGALVKREAISLAFVRDVWWIDGMWPLVEAHVLEARKESGEDSLYEHFEAMATPTA
;
A
#
# COMPACT_ATOMS: atom_id res chain seq x y z
N MET A 1 -29.61 25.51 -9.11
CA MET A 1 -28.32 25.43 -9.84
C MET A 1 -27.13 25.11 -8.98
N ARG A 2 -26.98 25.72 -7.80
CA ARG A 2 -25.85 25.40 -6.88
C ARG A 2 -25.93 23.98 -6.31
N ALA A 3 -27.14 23.46 -6.10
CA ALA A 3 -27.32 22.11 -5.55
C ALA A 3 -26.91 21.02 -6.55
N SER A 4 -27.10 21.24 -7.86
CA SER A 4 -26.70 20.28 -8.88
C SER A 4 -25.18 20.28 -9.08
N GLN A 5 -24.52 21.42 -8.90
CA GLN A 5 -23.07 21.50 -8.93
C GLN A 5 -22.43 20.75 -7.76
N HIS A 6 -23.08 20.77 -6.59
CA HIS A 6 -22.60 20.03 -5.42
C HIS A 6 -22.67 18.52 -5.64
N LYS A 7 -23.75 18.03 -6.27
CA LYS A 7 -23.87 16.61 -6.63
C LYS A 7 -22.85 16.21 -7.69
N GLU A 8 -22.64 17.06 -8.66
CA GLU A 8 -21.67 16.81 -9.72
C GLU A 8 -20.25 16.74 -9.16
N ASN A 9 -19.90 17.60 -8.20
CA ASN A 9 -18.59 17.60 -7.56
C ASN A 9 -18.38 16.33 -6.73
N ALA A 10 -19.41 15.88 -5.99
CA ALA A 10 -19.32 14.65 -5.20
C ALA A 10 -19.14 13.42 -6.08
N MET A 11 -19.87 13.34 -7.21
CA MET A 11 -19.73 12.26 -8.18
C MET A 11 -18.37 12.32 -8.87
N SER A 12 -17.88 13.53 -9.16
CA SER A 12 -16.58 13.75 -9.76
C SER A 12 -15.46 13.28 -8.83
N GLU A 13 -15.58 13.52 -7.53
CA GLU A 13 -14.61 13.05 -6.54
C GLU A 13 -14.56 11.53 -6.45
N GLN A 14 -15.72 10.88 -6.47
CA GLN A 14 -15.80 9.42 -6.47
C GLN A 14 -15.25 8.83 -7.75
N GLN A 15 -15.51 9.46 -8.89
CA GLN A 15 -14.97 9.03 -10.17
C GLN A 15 -13.46 9.21 -10.22
N GLU A 16 -12.94 10.29 -9.66
CA GLU A 16 -11.52 10.54 -9.56
C GLU A 16 -10.84 9.49 -8.68
N GLU A 17 -11.46 9.15 -7.54
CA GLU A 17 -10.94 8.12 -6.65
C GLU A 17 -10.91 6.76 -7.35
N ALA A 18 -11.99 6.39 -8.04
CA ALA A 18 -12.05 5.14 -8.78
C ALA A 18 -11.00 5.09 -9.89
N ARG A 19 -10.83 6.19 -10.61
CA ARG A 19 -9.81 6.29 -11.66
C ARG A 19 -8.42 6.13 -11.11
N LEU A 20 -8.13 6.81 -10.00
CA LEU A 20 -6.82 6.71 -9.33
C LEU A 20 -6.57 5.27 -8.87
N MET A 21 -7.59 4.59 -8.34
CA MET A 21 -7.46 3.20 -7.91
C MET A 21 -7.15 2.28 -9.09
N ILE A 22 -7.81 2.50 -10.24
CA ILE A 22 -7.54 1.73 -11.46
C ILE A 22 -6.09 1.98 -11.93
N GLU A 23 -5.63 3.22 -11.88
CA GLU A 23 -4.27 3.56 -12.25
C GLU A 23 -3.24 2.93 -11.32
N LEU A 24 -3.52 2.91 -10.01
CA LEU A 24 -2.66 2.24 -9.05
C LEU A 24 -2.59 0.74 -9.31
N SER A 25 -3.73 0.12 -9.63
CA SER A 25 -3.78 -1.31 -9.95
C SER A 25 -2.97 -1.62 -11.20
N ARG A 26 -3.06 -0.75 -12.20
CA ARG A 26 -2.28 -0.89 -13.43
C ARG A 26 -0.78 -0.74 -13.16
N TRP A 27 -0.41 0.26 -12.37
CA TRP A 27 0.98 0.45 -11.97
C TRP A 27 1.51 -0.75 -11.21
N GLY A 28 0.70 -1.28 -10.27
CA GLY A 28 1.07 -2.49 -9.55
C GLY A 28 1.33 -3.66 -10.49
N THR A 29 0.45 -3.86 -11.48
CA THR A 29 0.62 -4.92 -12.48
C THR A 29 1.92 -4.71 -13.26
N ASP A 30 2.18 -3.48 -13.71
CA ASP A 30 3.35 -3.16 -14.51
C ASP A 30 4.65 -3.37 -13.74
N MET A 31 4.66 -3.12 -12.44
CA MET A 31 5.87 -3.30 -11.62
C MET A 31 6.03 -4.73 -11.09
N GLY A 32 5.07 -5.61 -11.33
CA GLY A 32 5.15 -7.00 -10.88
C GLY A 32 4.69 -7.20 -9.43
N LEU A 33 3.74 -6.41 -8.97
CA LEU A 33 3.25 -6.48 -7.60
C LEU A 33 2.62 -7.83 -7.28
N GLU A 34 1.81 -8.39 -8.20
CA GLU A 34 1.17 -9.69 -7.99
C GLU A 34 2.18 -10.80 -7.76
N GLU A 35 3.22 -10.84 -8.57
CA GLU A 35 4.29 -11.83 -8.44
C GLU A 35 5.05 -11.63 -7.14
N ALA A 36 5.28 -10.39 -6.74
CA ALA A 36 5.94 -10.08 -5.50
C ALA A 36 5.11 -10.52 -4.29
N LEU A 37 3.81 -10.26 -4.31
CA LEU A 37 2.90 -10.69 -3.25
C LEU A 37 2.81 -12.21 -3.19
N ALA A 38 2.70 -12.87 -4.34
CA ALA A 38 2.65 -14.33 -4.39
C ALA A 38 3.91 -14.94 -3.77
N ALA A 39 5.07 -14.37 -4.05
CA ALA A 39 6.34 -14.83 -3.47
C ALA A 39 6.36 -14.69 -1.95
N LEU A 40 5.75 -13.63 -1.41
CA LEU A 40 5.71 -13.41 0.04
C LEU A 40 4.70 -14.32 0.73
N PHE A 41 3.57 -14.62 0.07
CA PHE A 41 2.54 -15.48 0.65
C PHE A 41 2.83 -16.97 0.51
N MET A 42 3.68 -17.37 -0.44
CA MET A 42 3.98 -18.77 -0.65
C MET A 42 4.99 -19.27 0.38
N PRO A 43 4.71 -20.40 1.05
CA PRO A 43 5.73 -21.02 1.89
C PRO A 43 6.83 -21.55 0.99
N THR A 44 8.00 -20.91 1.04
CA THR A 44 9.17 -21.43 0.36
C THR A 44 10.01 -22.20 1.35
N THR A 45 10.41 -23.39 0.96
CA THR A 45 11.36 -24.19 1.73
C THR A 45 12.74 -23.54 1.80
N GLU A 46 12.99 -22.59 0.94
CA GLU A 46 14.19 -21.75 0.98
C GLU A 46 13.82 -20.39 1.55
N LYS A 47 13.68 -20.34 2.86
CA LYS A 47 13.69 -19.03 3.54
C LYS A 47 15.10 -18.50 3.53
N LYS A 48 15.49 -17.92 2.45
CA LYS A 48 16.50 -16.90 2.53
C LYS A 48 15.92 -15.84 3.45
N SER A 49 16.62 -15.61 4.56
CA SER A 49 16.29 -14.51 5.42
C SER A 49 15.98 -13.33 4.52
N ALA A 50 14.77 -12.86 4.62
CA ALA A 50 14.32 -11.76 3.81
C ALA A 50 15.12 -10.55 4.25
N ASN A 51 16.16 -10.30 3.52
CA ASN A 51 17.03 -9.14 3.67
C ASN A 51 16.39 -7.96 2.92
N ASP A 52 16.79 -6.76 3.29
CA ASP A 52 16.52 -5.54 2.53
C ASP A 52 16.83 -5.69 1.04
N GLY A 53 17.53 -6.74 0.66
CA GLY A 53 17.86 -7.04 -0.72
C GLY A 53 16.82 -7.83 -1.47
N ASP A 54 15.74 -8.30 -0.82
CA ASP A 54 14.70 -9.04 -1.53
C ASP A 54 13.89 -8.07 -2.40
N PRO A 55 13.96 -8.18 -3.73
CA PRO A 55 13.22 -7.27 -4.62
C PRO A 55 11.71 -7.38 -4.45
N ASN A 56 11.20 -8.53 -4.02
CA ASN A 56 9.77 -8.70 -3.78
C ASN A 56 9.30 -7.90 -2.58
N VAL A 57 10.07 -7.93 -1.49
CA VAL A 57 9.79 -7.13 -0.29
C VAL A 57 9.83 -5.65 -0.63
N ARG A 58 10.85 -5.20 -1.36
CA ARG A 58 10.99 -3.80 -1.75
C ARG A 58 9.81 -3.31 -2.59
N LYS A 59 9.36 -4.11 -3.55
CA LYS A 59 8.22 -3.76 -4.40
C LYS A 59 6.96 -3.55 -3.57
N VAL A 60 6.68 -4.47 -2.66
CA VAL A 60 5.51 -4.41 -1.80
C VAL A 60 5.59 -3.19 -0.86
N LEU A 61 6.73 -2.98 -0.23
CA LEU A 61 6.93 -1.85 0.68
C LEU A 61 6.78 -0.53 -0.04
N TRP A 62 7.43 -0.39 -1.19
CA TRP A 62 7.41 0.87 -1.93
C TRP A 62 6.03 1.19 -2.46
N PHE A 63 5.35 0.20 -3.03
CA PHE A 63 4.01 0.38 -3.56
C PHE A 63 3.02 0.80 -2.48
N PHE A 64 2.97 0.07 -1.36
CA PHE A 64 1.99 0.37 -0.32
C PHE A 64 2.36 1.57 0.54
N GLU A 65 3.63 1.94 0.61
CA GLU A 65 4.01 3.20 1.19
C GLU A 65 3.46 4.37 0.36
N PHE A 66 3.53 4.27 -0.96
CA PHE A 66 2.96 5.27 -1.86
C PHE A 66 1.43 5.34 -1.71
N VAL A 67 0.77 4.18 -1.70
CA VAL A 67 -0.68 4.11 -1.50
C VAL A 67 -1.07 4.72 -0.15
N GLY A 68 -0.32 4.41 0.89
CA GLY A 68 -0.55 4.97 2.22
C GLY A 68 -0.40 6.48 2.27
N ALA A 69 0.55 7.01 1.52
CA ALA A 69 0.71 8.47 1.41
C ALA A 69 -0.51 9.11 0.75
N LEU A 70 -1.08 8.46 -0.26
CA LEU A 70 -2.30 8.93 -0.90
C LEU A 70 -3.50 8.89 0.07
N VAL A 71 -3.57 7.87 0.91
CA VAL A 71 -4.59 7.79 1.96
C VAL A 71 -4.43 8.94 2.96
N LYS A 72 -3.20 9.19 3.39
CA LYS A 72 -2.92 10.28 4.32
C LYS A 72 -3.34 11.63 3.76
N ARG A 73 -3.16 11.83 2.46
CA ARG A 73 -3.54 13.07 1.78
C ARG A 73 -5.01 13.10 1.36
N GLU A 74 -5.76 12.08 1.73
CA GLU A 74 -7.19 11.96 1.42
C GLU A 74 -7.49 11.91 -0.08
N ALA A 75 -6.52 11.50 -0.90
CA ALA A 75 -6.73 11.27 -2.32
C ALA A 75 -7.55 10.00 -2.57
N ILE A 76 -7.36 8.99 -1.72
CA ILE A 76 -8.16 7.76 -1.71
C ILE A 76 -8.48 7.41 -0.26
N SER A 77 -9.61 6.73 -0.05
CA SER A 77 -10.01 6.32 1.30
C SER A 77 -9.31 5.02 1.70
N LEU A 78 -9.01 4.88 2.98
CA LEU A 78 -8.47 3.64 3.51
C LEU A 78 -9.46 2.48 3.30
N ALA A 79 -10.75 2.74 3.45
CA ALA A 79 -11.77 1.72 3.22
C ALA A 79 -11.69 1.15 1.81
N PHE A 80 -11.52 2.00 0.80
CA PHE A 80 -11.38 1.55 -0.59
C PHE A 80 -10.10 0.71 -0.77
N VAL A 81 -9.00 1.16 -0.21
CA VAL A 81 -7.73 0.42 -0.27
C VAL A 81 -7.90 -0.97 0.34
N ARG A 82 -8.54 -1.06 1.50
CA ARG A 82 -8.75 -2.34 2.19
C ARG A 82 -9.72 -3.26 1.45
N ASP A 83 -10.63 -2.69 0.67
CA ASP A 83 -11.51 -3.48 -0.19
C ASP A 83 -10.76 -4.15 -1.34
N VAL A 84 -9.68 -3.53 -1.81
CA VAL A 84 -8.92 -4.01 -2.96
C VAL A 84 -7.75 -4.91 -2.54
N TRP A 85 -7.06 -4.56 -1.45
CA TRP A 85 -5.87 -5.29 -0.99
C TRP A 85 -6.01 -5.71 0.48
N TRP A 86 -5.50 -6.89 0.78
CA TRP A 86 -5.52 -7.41 2.15
C TRP A 86 -4.35 -6.84 2.95
N ILE A 87 -4.49 -5.59 3.35
CA ILE A 87 -3.44 -4.85 4.08
C ILE A 87 -3.04 -5.56 5.38
N ASP A 88 -4.04 -6.03 6.14
CA ASP A 88 -3.79 -6.69 7.42
C ASP A 88 -3.04 -8.01 7.30
N GLY A 89 -3.15 -8.67 6.14
CA GLY A 89 -2.41 -9.90 5.87
C GLY A 89 -1.04 -9.66 5.28
N MET A 90 -0.84 -8.52 4.63
CA MET A 90 0.44 -8.19 4.00
C MET A 90 1.44 -7.59 4.97
N TRP A 91 0.98 -6.70 5.85
CA TRP A 91 1.88 -6.01 6.79
C TRP A 91 2.72 -6.97 7.64
N PRO A 92 2.14 -8.01 8.28
CA PRO A 92 2.94 -8.93 9.07
C PRO A 92 4.06 -9.62 8.31
N LEU A 93 3.90 -9.78 6.98
CA LEU A 93 4.92 -10.43 6.16
C LEU A 93 6.16 -9.56 5.97
N VAL A 94 6.01 -8.24 6.08
CA VAL A 94 7.09 -7.30 5.80
C VAL A 94 7.52 -6.50 7.04
N GLU A 95 6.80 -6.61 8.14
CA GLU A 95 7.05 -5.81 9.34
C GLU A 95 8.49 -5.96 9.86
N ALA A 96 9.00 -7.18 9.91
CA ALA A 96 10.35 -7.43 10.39
C ALA A 96 11.39 -6.72 9.53
N HIS A 97 11.16 -6.67 8.22
CA HIS A 97 12.04 -5.96 7.28
C HIS A 97 12.02 -4.46 7.51
N VAL A 98 10.83 -3.92 7.80
CA VAL A 98 10.68 -2.50 8.09
C VAL A 98 11.44 -2.14 9.35
N LEU A 99 11.30 -2.93 10.41
CA LEU A 99 11.99 -2.69 11.67
C LEU A 99 13.50 -2.75 11.49
N GLU A 100 14.00 -3.71 10.73
CA GLU A 100 15.41 -3.83 10.43
C GLU A 100 15.93 -2.64 9.62
N ALA A 101 15.17 -2.21 8.60
CA ALA A 101 15.53 -1.07 7.77
C ALA A 101 15.57 0.23 8.58
N ARG A 102 14.63 0.41 9.50
CA ARG A 102 14.62 1.56 10.41
C ARG A 102 15.84 1.57 11.31
N LYS A 103 16.20 0.41 11.83
CA LYS A 103 17.36 0.27 12.70
C LYS A 103 18.65 0.59 11.95
N GLU A 104 18.81 0.07 10.75
CA GLU A 104 20.00 0.28 9.95
C GLU A 104 20.18 1.71 9.48
N SER A 105 19.07 2.36 9.09
CA SER A 105 19.09 3.73 8.57
C SER A 105 19.03 4.80 9.65
N GLY A 106 18.53 4.46 10.84
CA GLY A 106 18.25 5.43 11.88
C GLY A 106 16.98 6.25 11.61
N GLU A 107 16.18 5.87 10.61
CA GLU A 107 14.96 6.57 10.22
C GLU A 107 13.73 5.82 10.70
N ASP A 108 13.15 6.26 11.81
CA ASP A 108 11.97 5.61 12.39
C ASP A 108 10.71 5.78 11.54
N SER A 109 10.72 6.76 10.62
CA SER A 109 9.57 7.06 9.78
C SER A 109 9.53 6.25 8.47
N LEU A 110 10.52 5.40 8.21
CA LEU A 110 10.51 4.57 7.01
C LEU A 110 9.25 3.69 6.97
N TYR A 111 8.53 3.78 5.86
CA TYR A 111 7.31 2.99 5.60
C TYR A 111 6.19 3.24 6.62
N GLU A 112 6.17 4.44 7.21
CA GLU A 112 5.17 4.82 8.21
C GLU A 112 3.75 4.85 7.65
N HIS A 113 3.60 5.17 6.37
CA HIS A 113 2.27 5.27 5.74
C HIS A 113 1.65 3.90 5.51
N PHE A 114 2.46 2.91 5.11
CA PHE A 114 1.99 1.54 5.02
C PHE A 114 1.59 1.02 6.42
N GLU A 115 2.43 1.25 7.39
CA GLU A 115 2.14 0.86 8.77
C GLU A 115 0.83 1.48 9.28
N ALA A 116 0.61 2.76 8.99
CA ALA A 116 -0.59 3.46 9.42
C ALA A 116 -1.86 2.85 8.82
N MET A 117 -1.79 2.32 7.60
CA MET A 117 -2.92 1.63 6.99
C MET A 117 -3.21 0.29 7.67
N ALA A 118 -2.18 -0.40 8.12
CA ALA A 118 -2.29 -1.71 8.73
C ALA A 118 -2.71 -1.64 10.20
N THR A 119 -2.39 -0.54 10.87
CA THR A 119 -2.72 -0.34 12.27
C THR A 119 -3.54 0.94 12.43
N PRO A 120 -4.77 0.97 11.88
CA PRO A 120 -5.59 2.15 12.03
C PRO A 120 -5.93 2.35 13.50
N THR A 121 -5.67 3.55 13.98
CA THR A 121 -6.11 3.93 15.32
C THR A 121 -7.62 3.98 15.33
N ALA A 122 -8.20 3.20 16.21
CA ALA A 122 -9.65 3.17 16.39
C ALA A 122 -10.19 4.56 16.74
#